data_018cc24d3d98a8633bd83ccc8ace27b6
#
_entry.id   018cc24d3d98a8633bd83ccc8ace27b6
#
_cell.length_a   1.000
_cell.length_b   1.000
_cell.length_c   1.000
_cell.angle_alpha   90.00
_cell.angle_beta   90.00
_cell.angle_gamma   90.00
#
_symmetry.space_group_name_H-M   'P 1'
#
loop_
_entity.id
_entity.type
_entity.pdbx_description
1 polymer ?
#
loop_
_entity_poly.entity_id
_entity_poly.type
_entity_poly.pdbx_seq_one_letter_code
_entity_poly.pdbx_strand_id
1 'polypeptide(L)'
;LSYFHCETAYKMARIIQRVVYNHVGIYVTVGIGDNPLLAKLALDNGAKHSPDFIAEWRYDRVPDTVWQLPSLTDFCGIGRRMAKRLNRLGIDSVYELAQANPHLLQETFGVMGLQLYAHSWGIDRTFLGKKAQHKAEKSFGNSQILPRDYARRDQIELVLKELTEQVAARLRKAHCQTECITVYVGYSKGQIDREGRTGWRKQQTIPATNNTKVLITYVLALFREHYLAGTDVRQLGLSYGKLVWNESLQLDLFSEPEEQISEMELNYLIDKIRQKFGFQALIHASSLLEGATAIHRSGLVGGHAGGNVGLGG
;
A
#
# COMPACT_ATOMS: atom_id res chain seq x y z
N LEU A 1 -17.65 -22.89 -5.78
CA LEU A 1 -18.96 -23.38 -5.26
C LEU A 1 -18.84 -24.79 -4.67
N SER A 2 -18.16 -25.71 -5.35
CA SER A 2 -17.99 -27.11 -4.90
C SER A 2 -17.35 -27.24 -3.52
N TYR A 3 -16.36 -26.44 -3.21
CA TYR A 3 -15.67 -26.46 -1.89
C TYR A 3 -16.62 -26.14 -0.72
N PHE A 4 -17.58 -25.23 -0.92
CA PHE A 4 -18.55 -24.85 0.11
C PHE A 4 -19.89 -25.60 0.00
N HIS A 5 -20.00 -26.56 -0.92
CA HIS A 5 -21.24 -27.27 -1.23
C HIS A 5 -22.44 -26.34 -1.46
N CYS A 6 -22.19 -25.18 -2.11
CA CYS A 6 -23.19 -24.17 -2.39
C CYS A 6 -23.74 -24.30 -3.82
N GLU A 7 -25.04 -24.19 -3.97
CA GLU A 7 -25.72 -24.21 -5.27
C GLU A 7 -25.54 -22.90 -6.04
N THR A 8 -25.43 -21.77 -5.34
CA THR A 8 -25.33 -20.43 -5.94
C THR A 8 -24.20 -19.61 -5.33
N ALA A 9 -23.65 -18.69 -6.12
CA ALA A 9 -22.64 -17.72 -5.66
C ALA A 9 -23.20 -16.83 -4.53
N TYR A 10 -24.48 -16.47 -4.58
CA TYR A 10 -25.14 -15.70 -3.53
C TYR A 10 -25.16 -16.46 -2.19
N LYS A 11 -25.56 -17.75 -2.18
CA LYS A 11 -25.52 -18.56 -0.95
C LYS A 11 -24.08 -18.62 -0.38
N MET A 12 -23.09 -18.80 -1.24
CA MET A 12 -21.67 -18.77 -0.81
C MET A 12 -21.28 -17.43 -0.21
N ALA A 13 -21.67 -16.31 -0.82
CA ALA A 13 -21.41 -14.96 -0.29
C ALA A 13 -22.01 -14.79 1.12
N ARG A 14 -23.24 -15.25 1.34
CA ARG A 14 -23.89 -15.22 2.67
C ARG A 14 -23.17 -16.07 3.72
N ILE A 15 -22.66 -17.24 3.33
CA ILE A 15 -21.85 -18.07 4.23
C ILE A 15 -20.56 -17.33 4.62
N ILE A 16 -19.85 -16.77 3.64
CA ILE A 16 -18.61 -15.99 3.89
C ILE A 16 -18.89 -14.82 4.82
N GLN A 17 -19.93 -14.02 4.57
CA GLN A 17 -20.33 -12.91 5.44
C GLN A 17 -20.58 -13.36 6.88
N ARG A 18 -21.34 -14.46 7.05
CA ARG A 18 -21.65 -15.02 8.37
C ARG A 18 -20.40 -15.51 9.10
N VAL A 19 -19.55 -16.25 8.40
CA VAL A 19 -18.30 -16.77 9.00
C VAL A 19 -17.41 -15.62 9.45
N VAL A 20 -17.19 -14.60 8.60
CA VAL A 20 -16.39 -13.43 8.95
C VAL A 20 -16.99 -12.69 10.14
N TYR A 21 -18.30 -12.45 10.12
CA TYR A 21 -18.98 -11.76 11.21
C TYR A 21 -18.87 -12.53 12.55
N ASN A 22 -19.10 -13.84 12.53
CA ASN A 22 -19.03 -14.66 13.74
C ASN A 22 -17.64 -14.77 14.34
N HIS A 23 -16.57 -14.69 13.51
CA HIS A 23 -15.18 -14.84 14.00
C HIS A 23 -14.53 -13.51 14.35
N VAL A 24 -14.88 -12.43 13.68
CA VAL A 24 -14.17 -11.14 13.82
C VAL A 24 -15.10 -9.94 14.03
N GLY A 25 -16.43 -10.12 14.04
CA GLY A 25 -17.41 -9.04 14.28
C GLY A 25 -17.49 -7.99 13.17
N ILE A 26 -16.98 -8.28 11.96
CA ILE A 26 -16.92 -7.32 10.85
C ILE A 26 -17.92 -7.69 9.76
N TYR A 27 -18.70 -6.69 9.30
CA TYR A 27 -19.50 -6.83 8.09
C TYR A 27 -18.63 -6.65 6.85
N VAL A 28 -18.77 -7.56 5.89
CA VAL A 28 -18.04 -7.49 4.61
C VAL A 28 -19.00 -7.36 3.44
N THR A 29 -18.64 -6.57 2.45
CA THR A 29 -19.34 -6.47 1.17
C THR A 29 -18.83 -7.51 0.20
N VAL A 30 -19.70 -8.06 -0.64
CA VAL A 30 -19.36 -9.08 -1.63
C VAL A 30 -19.86 -8.67 -3.01
N GLY A 31 -18.96 -8.62 -3.98
CA GLY A 31 -19.30 -8.49 -5.40
C GLY A 31 -19.19 -9.84 -6.09
N ILE A 32 -20.19 -10.19 -6.87
CA ILE A 32 -20.24 -11.39 -7.69
C ILE A 32 -20.21 -10.97 -9.16
N GLY A 33 -19.44 -11.66 -9.98
CA GLY A 33 -19.32 -11.36 -11.40
C GLY A 33 -18.72 -12.51 -12.21
N ASP A 34 -18.89 -12.48 -13.52
CA ASP A 34 -18.35 -13.50 -14.43
C ASP A 34 -16.83 -13.48 -14.49
N ASN A 35 -16.21 -12.40 -14.07
CA ASN A 35 -14.77 -12.24 -13.97
C ASN A 35 -14.39 -11.29 -12.81
N PRO A 36 -13.09 -11.17 -12.45
CA PRO A 36 -12.64 -10.30 -11.36
C PRO A 36 -13.03 -8.83 -11.52
N LEU A 37 -13.04 -8.30 -12.75
CA LEU A 37 -13.44 -6.91 -13.00
C LEU A 37 -14.91 -6.67 -12.66
N LEU A 38 -15.82 -7.49 -13.19
CA LEU A 38 -17.26 -7.36 -12.92
C LEU A 38 -17.59 -7.57 -11.45
N ALA A 39 -16.93 -8.55 -10.79
CA ALA A 39 -17.06 -8.74 -9.34
C ALA A 39 -16.56 -7.51 -8.56
N LYS A 40 -15.45 -6.89 -8.96
CA LYS A 40 -14.92 -5.68 -8.33
C LYS A 40 -15.83 -4.48 -8.52
N LEU A 41 -16.35 -4.27 -9.73
CA LEU A 41 -17.28 -3.18 -10.03
C LEU A 41 -18.61 -3.35 -9.29
N ALA A 42 -19.16 -4.57 -9.23
CA ALA A 42 -20.32 -4.91 -8.45
C ALA A 42 -20.13 -4.60 -6.96
N LEU A 43 -18.94 -4.94 -6.40
CA LEU A 43 -18.60 -4.65 -5.03
C LEU A 43 -18.56 -3.15 -4.75
N ASP A 44 -17.85 -2.39 -5.58
CA ASP A 44 -17.62 -0.97 -5.34
C ASP A 44 -18.86 -0.10 -5.57
N ASN A 45 -19.67 -0.44 -6.58
CA ASN A 45 -20.78 0.41 -7.03
C ASN A 45 -22.17 -0.15 -6.70
N GLY A 46 -22.28 -1.44 -6.39
CA GLY A 46 -23.55 -2.08 -6.04
C GLY A 46 -23.63 -2.52 -4.58
N ALA A 47 -22.73 -3.42 -4.17
CA ALA A 47 -22.82 -4.08 -2.87
C ALA A 47 -22.73 -3.12 -1.67
N LYS A 48 -21.97 -2.05 -1.77
CA LYS A 48 -21.85 -1.04 -0.71
C LYS A 48 -23.15 -0.30 -0.42
N HIS A 49 -24.06 -0.28 -1.39
CA HIS A 49 -25.35 0.41 -1.32
C HIS A 49 -26.55 -0.56 -1.19
N SER A 50 -26.27 -1.88 -1.24
CA SER A 50 -27.27 -2.93 -1.09
C SER A 50 -27.54 -3.23 0.40
N PRO A 51 -28.79 -3.49 0.80
CA PRO A 51 -29.14 -3.80 2.19
C PRO A 51 -28.46 -5.04 2.76
N ASP A 52 -28.14 -6.01 1.90
CA ASP A 52 -27.47 -7.26 2.27
C ASP A 52 -25.97 -7.25 2.00
N PHE A 53 -25.45 -6.10 1.51
CA PHE A 53 -24.03 -5.91 1.15
C PHE A 53 -23.53 -6.87 0.07
N ILE A 54 -24.44 -7.31 -0.84
CA ILE A 54 -24.12 -8.17 -1.98
C ILE A 54 -24.64 -7.52 -3.26
N ALA A 55 -23.84 -7.58 -4.33
CA ALA A 55 -24.27 -7.24 -5.68
C ALA A 55 -23.68 -8.23 -6.68
N GLU A 56 -24.43 -8.48 -7.74
CA GLU A 56 -24.05 -9.40 -8.80
C GLU A 56 -24.17 -8.71 -10.16
N TRP A 57 -23.02 -8.62 -10.89
CA TRP A 57 -22.94 -8.05 -12.22
C TRP A 57 -22.46 -9.10 -13.21
N ARG A 58 -23.20 -9.24 -14.30
CA ARG A 58 -22.98 -10.24 -15.34
C ARG A 58 -22.73 -9.57 -16.69
N TYR A 59 -22.14 -10.32 -17.64
CA TYR A 59 -21.84 -9.83 -18.99
C TYR A 59 -23.08 -9.29 -19.72
N ASP A 60 -24.19 -9.99 -19.64
CA ASP A 60 -25.47 -9.63 -20.25
C ASP A 60 -26.07 -8.34 -19.67
N ARG A 61 -25.61 -7.93 -18.49
CA ARG A 61 -26.10 -6.73 -17.79
C ARG A 61 -25.11 -5.55 -17.85
N VAL A 62 -24.02 -5.65 -18.65
CA VAL A 62 -23.04 -4.56 -18.82
C VAL A 62 -23.70 -3.23 -19.24
N PRO A 63 -24.67 -3.21 -20.19
CA PRO A 63 -25.36 -1.97 -20.56
C PRO A 63 -26.15 -1.34 -19.41
N ASP A 64 -26.73 -2.16 -18.52
CA ASP A 64 -27.57 -1.70 -17.40
C ASP A 64 -26.76 -1.44 -16.12
N THR A 65 -25.48 -1.80 -16.09
CA THR A 65 -24.63 -1.72 -14.91
C THR A 65 -23.36 -0.90 -15.18
N VAL A 66 -22.41 -1.44 -15.91
CA VAL A 66 -21.08 -0.82 -16.15
C VAL A 66 -21.21 0.50 -16.89
N TRP A 67 -22.07 0.57 -17.93
CA TRP A 67 -22.25 1.79 -18.71
C TRP A 67 -23.07 2.86 -17.99
N GLN A 68 -23.77 2.49 -16.91
CA GLN A 68 -24.57 3.41 -16.09
C GLN A 68 -23.78 4.02 -14.93
N LEU A 69 -22.49 3.74 -14.84
CA LEU A 69 -21.64 4.36 -13.82
C LEU A 69 -21.66 5.88 -13.95
N PRO A 70 -21.92 6.62 -12.85
CA PRO A 70 -22.13 8.08 -12.90
C PRO A 70 -20.87 8.87 -13.25
N SER A 71 -19.69 8.29 -13.00
CA SER A 71 -18.41 8.93 -13.29
C SER A 71 -17.39 7.92 -13.81
N LEU A 72 -16.49 8.38 -14.71
CA LEU A 72 -15.32 7.60 -15.10
C LEU A 72 -14.46 7.17 -13.90
N THR A 73 -14.43 7.95 -12.81
CA THR A 73 -13.65 7.62 -11.62
C THR A 73 -14.24 6.50 -10.76
N ASP A 74 -15.51 6.14 -10.98
CA ASP A 74 -16.15 5.00 -10.33
C ASP A 74 -15.82 3.68 -11.03
N PHE A 75 -15.22 3.79 -12.22
CA PHE A 75 -14.75 2.65 -12.97
C PHE A 75 -13.36 2.22 -12.51
N CYS A 76 -13.22 0.95 -12.14
CA CYS A 76 -11.96 0.37 -11.67
C CYS A 76 -10.83 0.55 -12.70
N GLY A 77 -9.72 1.18 -12.30
CA GLY A 77 -8.59 1.48 -13.17
C GLY A 77 -8.55 2.92 -13.71
N ILE A 78 -9.63 3.70 -13.55
CA ILE A 78 -9.67 5.10 -13.95
C ILE A 78 -9.61 6.01 -12.71
N GLY A 79 -8.42 6.56 -12.43
CA GLY A 79 -8.27 7.62 -11.43
C GLY A 79 -8.45 9.02 -12.04
N ARG A 80 -8.47 10.07 -11.19
CA ARG A 80 -8.68 11.47 -11.60
C ARG A 80 -7.79 11.93 -12.78
N ARG A 81 -6.52 11.48 -12.84
CA ARG A 81 -5.61 11.85 -13.94
C ARG A 81 -5.98 11.17 -15.26
N MET A 82 -6.39 9.91 -15.21
CA MET A 82 -6.84 9.17 -16.39
C MET A 82 -8.17 9.73 -16.89
N ALA A 83 -9.13 9.98 -16.01
CA ALA A 83 -10.39 10.63 -16.37
C ALA A 83 -10.15 11.96 -17.10
N LYS A 84 -9.32 12.87 -16.54
CA LYS A 84 -8.97 14.13 -17.23
C LYS A 84 -8.35 13.94 -18.62
N ARG A 85 -7.60 12.87 -18.87
CA ARG A 85 -7.03 12.57 -20.18
C ARG A 85 -8.09 12.04 -21.14
N LEU A 86 -9.02 11.19 -20.66
CA LEU A 86 -10.15 10.70 -21.44
C LEU A 86 -11.09 11.85 -21.83
N ASN A 87 -11.43 12.73 -20.87
CA ASN A 87 -12.27 13.90 -21.14
C ASN A 87 -11.69 14.83 -22.23
N ARG A 88 -10.35 14.95 -22.34
CA ARG A 88 -9.71 15.71 -23.43
C ARG A 88 -9.92 15.06 -24.83
N LEU A 89 -10.28 13.79 -24.87
CA LEU A 89 -10.66 13.08 -26.11
C LEU A 89 -12.16 13.07 -26.34
N GLY A 90 -12.95 13.79 -25.51
CA GLY A 90 -14.41 13.79 -25.57
C GLY A 90 -15.04 12.52 -25.00
N ILE A 91 -14.33 11.80 -24.12
CA ILE A 91 -14.83 10.58 -23.46
C ILE A 91 -15.12 10.94 -22.01
N ASP A 92 -16.41 11.13 -21.67
CA ASP A 92 -16.85 11.61 -20.35
C ASP A 92 -17.58 10.53 -19.53
N SER A 93 -17.93 9.40 -20.18
CA SER A 93 -18.64 8.27 -19.56
C SER A 93 -18.00 6.92 -19.91
N VAL A 94 -18.35 5.88 -19.15
CA VAL A 94 -17.91 4.51 -19.45
C VAL A 94 -18.59 3.98 -20.73
N TYR A 95 -19.81 4.44 -21.00
CA TYR A 95 -20.49 4.13 -22.26
C TYR A 95 -19.70 4.69 -23.47
N GLU A 96 -19.32 5.97 -23.43
CA GLU A 96 -18.52 6.58 -24.51
C GLU A 96 -17.15 5.92 -24.64
N LEU A 97 -16.53 5.49 -23.54
CA LEU A 97 -15.30 4.71 -23.58
C LEU A 97 -15.50 3.38 -24.32
N ALA A 98 -16.63 2.72 -24.12
CA ALA A 98 -16.99 1.48 -24.82
C ALA A 98 -17.27 1.71 -26.32
N GLN A 99 -17.69 2.90 -26.72
CA GLN A 99 -17.92 3.27 -28.13
C GLN A 99 -16.67 3.92 -28.79
N ALA A 100 -15.63 4.20 -28.02
CA ALA A 100 -14.45 4.87 -28.53
C ALA A 100 -13.63 3.99 -29.50
N ASN A 101 -12.89 4.63 -30.41
CA ASN A 101 -12.00 3.92 -31.32
C ASN A 101 -10.82 3.29 -30.55
N PRO A 102 -10.68 1.95 -30.53
CA PRO A 102 -9.62 1.28 -29.78
C PRO A 102 -8.21 1.62 -30.30
N HIS A 103 -8.04 1.96 -31.58
CA HIS A 103 -6.75 2.39 -32.13
C HIS A 103 -6.33 3.75 -31.57
N LEU A 104 -7.26 4.70 -31.49
CA LEU A 104 -7.02 6.01 -30.84
C LEU A 104 -6.63 5.85 -29.38
N LEU A 105 -7.32 4.98 -28.65
CA LEU A 105 -7.01 4.68 -27.26
C LEU A 105 -5.63 4.03 -27.10
N GLN A 106 -5.26 3.14 -28.04
CA GLN A 106 -3.95 2.51 -28.06
C GLN A 106 -2.82 3.51 -28.34
N GLU A 107 -3.00 4.40 -29.28
CA GLU A 107 -2.03 5.46 -29.61
C GLU A 107 -1.83 6.42 -28.44
N THR A 108 -2.92 6.79 -27.76
CA THR A 108 -2.88 7.78 -26.66
C THR A 108 -2.41 7.20 -25.34
N PHE A 109 -2.81 5.98 -25.00
CA PHE A 109 -2.61 5.36 -23.69
C PHE A 109 -1.81 4.05 -23.72
N GLY A 110 -1.40 3.58 -24.92
CA GLY A 110 -0.71 2.31 -25.09
C GLY A 110 -1.60 1.10 -24.72
N VAL A 111 -0.98 0.08 -24.16
CA VAL A 111 -1.67 -1.14 -23.72
C VAL A 111 -2.81 -0.85 -22.73
N MET A 112 -2.64 0.18 -21.88
CA MET A 112 -3.69 0.59 -20.93
C MET A 112 -4.96 1.07 -21.65
N GLY A 113 -4.85 1.74 -22.81
CA GLY A 113 -6.00 2.17 -23.59
C GLY A 113 -6.83 1.00 -24.09
N LEU A 114 -6.18 -0.03 -24.64
CA LEU A 114 -6.86 -1.25 -25.07
C LEU A 114 -7.49 -2.02 -23.91
N GLN A 115 -6.81 -2.03 -22.76
CA GLN A 115 -7.34 -2.67 -21.56
C GLN A 115 -8.59 -1.93 -21.04
N LEU A 116 -8.57 -0.61 -20.97
CA LEU A 116 -9.73 0.18 -20.56
C LEU A 116 -10.91 0.01 -21.52
N TYR A 117 -10.64 -0.05 -22.84
CA TYR A 117 -11.65 -0.35 -23.85
C TYR A 117 -12.29 -1.73 -23.59
N ALA A 118 -11.48 -2.79 -23.48
CA ALA A 118 -12.00 -4.13 -23.21
C ALA A 118 -12.78 -4.19 -21.88
N HIS A 119 -12.24 -3.55 -20.84
CA HIS A 119 -12.88 -3.48 -19.53
C HIS A 119 -14.22 -2.74 -19.55
N SER A 120 -14.40 -1.70 -20.37
CA SER A 120 -15.68 -1.00 -20.51
C SER A 120 -16.80 -1.89 -21.08
N TRP A 121 -16.44 -2.95 -21.80
CA TRP A 121 -17.31 -4.03 -22.25
C TRP A 121 -17.45 -5.16 -21.22
N GLY A 122 -16.91 -4.99 -19.99
CA GLY A 122 -16.91 -6.02 -18.96
C GLY A 122 -15.89 -7.15 -19.23
N ILE A 123 -15.04 -7.05 -20.23
CA ILE A 123 -14.12 -8.11 -20.64
C ILE A 123 -12.83 -8.00 -19.81
N ASP A 124 -12.55 -9.01 -18.99
CA ASP A 124 -11.29 -9.20 -18.27
C ASP A 124 -10.73 -10.61 -18.52
N ARG A 125 -9.52 -10.66 -19.02
CA ARG A 125 -8.81 -11.91 -19.34
C ARG A 125 -7.95 -12.44 -18.19
N THR A 126 -8.16 -11.93 -16.97
CA THR A 126 -7.45 -12.41 -15.77
C THR A 126 -7.84 -13.85 -15.50
N PHE A 127 -6.86 -14.74 -15.53
CA PHE A 127 -7.06 -16.15 -15.21
C PHE A 127 -6.65 -16.44 -13.76
N LEU A 128 -7.63 -16.71 -12.90
CA LEU A 128 -7.42 -16.93 -11.46
C LEU A 128 -6.68 -18.26 -11.13
N GLY A 129 -6.73 -19.24 -12.03
CA GLY A 129 -6.05 -20.54 -11.85
C GLY A 129 -4.54 -20.53 -12.07
N LYS A 130 -3.96 -19.46 -12.60
CA LYS A 130 -2.50 -19.32 -12.67
C LYS A 130 -1.94 -19.06 -11.28
N LYS A 131 -1.15 -20.01 -10.75
CA LYS A 131 -0.28 -19.69 -9.60
C LYS A 131 0.54 -18.47 -9.99
N ALA A 132 0.43 -17.41 -9.19
CA ALA A 132 1.29 -16.24 -9.35
C ALA A 132 2.74 -16.73 -9.36
N GLN A 133 3.47 -16.51 -10.45
CA GLN A 133 4.91 -16.67 -10.41
C GLN A 133 5.39 -15.67 -9.36
N HIS A 134 6.02 -16.15 -8.29
CA HIS A 134 6.67 -15.29 -7.31
C HIS A 134 7.73 -14.46 -8.05
N LYS A 135 7.34 -13.28 -8.51
CA LYS A 135 8.32 -12.29 -8.94
C LYS A 135 9.02 -11.81 -7.66
N ALA A 136 10.34 -11.81 -7.68
CA ALA A 136 11.12 -11.22 -6.60
C ALA A 136 10.57 -9.82 -6.26
N GLU A 137 10.43 -9.52 -4.98
CA GLU A 137 9.95 -8.21 -4.54
C GLU A 137 10.88 -7.12 -5.09
N LYS A 138 10.30 -6.06 -5.62
CA LYS A 138 11.08 -4.95 -6.20
C LYS A 138 11.48 -3.90 -5.17
N SER A 139 10.75 -3.83 -4.06
CA SER A 139 10.99 -2.90 -2.97
C SER A 139 10.26 -3.32 -1.70
N PHE A 140 10.80 -2.93 -0.56
CA PHE A 140 10.11 -2.95 0.74
C PHE A 140 9.82 -1.52 1.17
N GLY A 141 8.61 -1.25 1.63
CA GLY A 141 8.25 0.07 2.08
C GLY A 141 7.18 0.05 3.17
N ASN A 142 7.11 1.15 3.90
CA ASN A 142 6.05 1.42 4.86
C ASN A 142 5.72 2.91 4.84
N SER A 143 4.46 3.25 5.09
CA SER A 143 4.01 4.62 5.22
C SER A 143 2.94 4.72 6.29
N GLN A 144 2.77 5.92 6.84
CA GLN A 144 1.71 6.18 7.80
C GLN A 144 1.18 7.60 7.67
N ILE A 145 -0.10 7.76 7.93
CA ILE A 145 -0.70 9.03 8.28
C ILE A 145 -0.46 9.20 9.79
N LEU A 146 0.11 10.33 10.17
CA LEU A 146 0.41 10.63 11.57
C LEU A 146 -0.89 10.89 12.34
N PRO A 147 -0.96 10.59 13.65
CA PRO A 147 -2.17 10.78 14.46
C PRO A 147 -2.58 12.26 14.57
N ARG A 148 -1.63 13.17 14.47
CA ARG A 148 -1.81 14.63 14.44
C ARG A 148 -0.84 15.26 13.45
N ASP A 149 -0.92 16.55 13.23
CA ASP A 149 0.07 17.30 12.47
C ASP A 149 1.34 17.47 13.30
N TYR A 150 2.50 17.21 12.70
CA TYR A 150 3.80 17.30 13.36
C TYR A 150 4.56 18.50 12.84
N ALA A 151 4.72 19.52 13.71
CA ALA A 151 5.48 20.73 13.43
C ALA A 151 6.98 20.61 13.80
N ARG A 152 7.30 19.76 14.78
CA ARG A 152 8.66 19.64 15.33
C ARG A 152 9.46 18.61 14.54
N ARG A 153 10.62 19.04 14.06
CA ARG A 153 11.55 18.22 13.28
C ARG A 153 11.99 16.96 14.02
N ASP A 154 12.31 17.08 15.32
CA ASP A 154 12.76 15.96 16.14
C ASP A 154 11.71 14.84 16.24
N GLN A 155 10.42 15.18 16.35
CA GLN A 155 9.33 14.20 16.32
C GLN A 155 9.19 13.52 14.96
N ILE A 156 9.36 14.26 13.84
CA ILE A 156 9.33 13.70 12.48
C ILE A 156 10.51 12.73 12.29
N GLU A 157 11.73 13.14 12.71
CA GLU A 157 12.92 12.29 12.65
C GLU A 157 12.76 11.01 13.49
N LEU A 158 12.09 11.10 14.64
CA LEU A 158 11.79 9.93 15.48
C LEU A 158 10.93 8.91 14.73
N VAL A 159 9.85 9.37 14.09
CA VAL A 159 8.98 8.48 13.30
C VAL A 159 9.71 7.89 12.09
N LEU A 160 10.57 8.65 11.43
CA LEU A 160 11.39 8.12 10.33
C LEU A 160 12.36 7.03 10.81
N LYS A 161 12.95 7.16 12.01
CA LYS A 161 13.77 6.09 12.62
C LYS A 161 12.94 4.83 12.85
N GLU A 162 11.76 4.95 13.43
CA GLU A 162 10.84 3.83 13.67
C GLU A 162 10.43 3.12 12.36
N LEU A 163 10.10 3.89 11.30
CA LEU A 163 9.82 3.33 9.98
C LEU A 163 11.04 2.61 9.39
N THR A 164 12.23 3.20 9.55
CA THR A 164 13.50 2.62 9.06
C THR A 164 13.75 1.26 9.71
N GLU A 165 13.62 1.14 11.02
CA GLU A 165 13.77 -0.12 11.74
C GLU A 165 12.82 -1.20 11.23
N GLN A 166 11.53 -0.85 11.09
CA GLN A 166 10.52 -1.80 10.63
C GLN A 166 10.79 -2.32 9.22
N VAL A 167 11.23 -1.45 8.29
CA VAL A 167 11.49 -1.86 6.91
C VAL A 167 12.84 -2.57 6.80
N ALA A 168 13.86 -2.19 7.58
CA ALA A 168 15.14 -2.88 7.65
C ALA A 168 15.00 -4.33 8.17
N ALA A 169 14.17 -4.55 9.19
CA ALA A 169 13.84 -5.89 9.67
C ALA A 169 13.20 -6.77 8.58
N ARG A 170 12.39 -6.18 7.68
CA ARG A 170 11.81 -6.90 6.53
C ARG A 170 12.86 -7.25 5.47
N LEU A 171 13.85 -6.38 5.22
CA LEU A 171 14.99 -6.69 4.35
C LEU A 171 15.76 -7.91 4.89
N ARG A 172 16.13 -7.88 6.18
CA ARG A 172 16.85 -8.99 6.83
C ARG A 172 16.07 -10.29 6.81
N LYS A 173 14.76 -10.23 7.10
CA LYS A 173 13.87 -11.41 7.01
C LYS A 173 13.80 -11.99 5.59
N ALA A 174 13.93 -11.16 4.56
CA ALA A 174 13.94 -11.56 3.17
C ALA A 174 15.35 -11.90 2.65
N HIS A 175 16.39 -11.87 3.51
CA HIS A 175 17.79 -12.12 3.13
C HIS A 175 18.27 -11.24 1.97
N CYS A 176 17.94 -9.94 2.01
CA CYS A 176 18.37 -8.99 0.99
C CYS A 176 18.87 -7.68 1.59
N GLN A 177 19.56 -6.91 0.78
CA GLN A 177 20.05 -5.57 1.04
C GLN A 177 19.40 -4.58 0.09
N THR A 178 19.48 -3.28 0.38
CA THR A 178 19.01 -2.22 -0.52
C THR A 178 20.14 -1.32 -0.95
N GLU A 179 20.10 -0.90 -2.22
CA GLU A 179 20.99 0.15 -2.77
C GLU A 179 20.25 1.47 -3.02
N CYS A 180 18.99 1.57 -2.61
CA CYS A 180 18.20 2.75 -2.88
C CYS A 180 17.20 3.01 -1.77
N ILE A 181 17.27 4.20 -1.18
CA ILE A 181 16.28 4.70 -0.23
C ILE A 181 15.38 5.73 -0.90
N THR A 182 14.11 5.74 -0.53
CA THR A 182 13.15 6.76 -0.93
C THR A 182 12.41 7.25 0.31
N VAL A 183 12.43 8.55 0.56
CA VAL A 183 11.67 9.20 1.64
C VAL A 183 10.52 9.99 1.02
N TYR A 184 9.35 9.86 1.61
CA TYR A 184 8.15 10.63 1.27
C TYR A 184 7.66 11.40 2.49
N VAL A 185 7.37 12.68 2.29
CA VAL A 185 6.78 13.58 3.28
C VAL A 185 5.55 14.23 2.67
N GLY A 186 4.39 14.02 3.30
CA GLY A 186 3.13 14.69 2.95
C GLY A 186 2.82 15.75 4.00
N TYR A 187 2.53 16.96 3.53
CA TYR A 187 2.18 18.08 4.39
C TYR A 187 0.75 17.98 4.92
N SER A 188 0.45 18.73 5.96
CA SER A 188 -0.88 18.85 6.52
C SER A 188 -1.86 19.50 5.54
N LYS A 189 -3.14 19.25 5.73
CA LYS A 189 -4.18 19.75 4.83
C LYS A 189 -4.13 21.28 4.74
N GLY A 190 -4.10 21.79 3.52
CA GLY A 190 -4.02 23.23 3.25
C GLY A 190 -2.61 23.81 3.21
N GLN A 191 -1.58 23.03 3.57
CA GLN A 191 -0.19 23.47 3.46
C GLN A 191 0.43 23.04 2.13
N ILE A 192 1.19 23.94 1.54
CA ILE A 192 1.93 23.74 0.29
C ILE A 192 3.33 24.35 0.42
N ASP A 193 4.28 23.81 -0.32
CA ASP A 193 5.62 24.41 -0.44
C ASP A 193 5.62 25.62 -1.40
N ARG A 194 6.79 26.22 -1.60
CA ARG A 194 6.97 27.38 -2.50
C ARG A 194 6.62 27.08 -3.96
N GLU A 195 6.57 25.80 -4.34
CA GLU A 195 6.23 25.34 -5.68
C GLU A 195 4.76 24.86 -5.79
N GLY A 196 3.95 25.07 -4.73
CA GLY A 196 2.55 24.67 -4.67
C GLY A 196 2.33 23.16 -4.46
N ARG A 197 3.33 22.41 -4.02
CA ARG A 197 3.22 20.96 -3.76
C ARG A 197 2.76 20.71 -2.33
N THR A 198 1.93 19.68 -2.16
CA THR A 198 1.41 19.22 -0.86
C THR A 198 2.35 18.24 -0.15
N GLY A 199 3.58 18.12 -0.59
CA GLY A 199 4.61 17.24 -0.06
C GLY A 199 5.71 16.95 -1.06
N TRP A 200 6.68 16.15 -0.66
CA TRP A 200 7.79 15.76 -1.53
C TRP A 200 8.13 14.27 -1.41
N ARG A 201 8.76 13.75 -2.44
CA ARG A 201 9.34 12.42 -2.50
C ARG A 201 10.74 12.51 -3.09
N LYS A 202 11.73 12.07 -2.35
CA LYS A 202 13.14 12.08 -2.76
C LYS A 202 13.74 10.70 -2.63
N GLN A 203 14.69 10.41 -3.52
CA GLN A 203 15.35 9.13 -3.64
C GLN A 203 16.85 9.33 -3.71
N GLN A 204 17.60 8.43 -3.06
CA GLN A 204 19.06 8.42 -3.05
C GLN A 204 19.56 7.00 -3.26
N THR A 205 20.61 6.84 -4.10
CA THR A 205 21.37 5.58 -4.20
C THR A 205 22.42 5.56 -3.08
N ILE A 206 22.56 4.40 -2.44
CA ILE A 206 23.47 4.18 -1.31
C ILE A 206 24.24 2.87 -1.54
N PRO A 207 25.37 2.60 -0.85
CA PRO A 207 25.96 1.28 -0.81
C PRO A 207 24.97 0.22 -0.31
N ALA A 208 25.07 -1.01 -0.84
CA ALA A 208 24.19 -2.11 -0.46
C ALA A 208 24.25 -2.36 1.05
N THR A 209 23.11 -2.29 1.73
CA THR A 209 23.04 -2.50 3.18
C THR A 209 21.64 -2.90 3.64
N ASN A 210 21.56 -3.61 4.78
CA ASN A 210 20.35 -3.83 5.58
C ASN A 210 20.60 -3.49 7.06
N ASN A 211 21.74 -2.86 7.37
CA ASN A 211 22.08 -2.39 8.71
C ASN A 211 21.17 -1.21 9.09
N THR A 212 20.45 -1.33 10.20
CA THR A 212 19.46 -0.34 10.65
C THR A 212 20.10 1.02 10.92
N LYS A 213 21.28 1.07 11.58
CA LYS A 213 21.95 2.31 11.96
C LYS A 213 22.43 3.08 10.72
N VAL A 214 23.02 2.36 9.76
CA VAL A 214 23.47 2.92 8.48
C VAL A 214 22.28 3.49 7.69
N LEU A 215 21.17 2.73 7.60
CA LEU A 215 19.96 3.17 6.93
C LEU A 215 19.33 4.41 7.59
N ILE A 216 19.32 4.48 8.93
CA ILE A 216 18.84 5.66 9.67
C ILE A 216 19.68 6.88 9.30
N THR A 217 21.01 6.75 9.23
CA THR A 217 21.89 7.86 8.86
C THR A 217 21.54 8.42 7.49
N TYR A 218 21.41 7.57 6.48
CA TYR A 218 21.04 8.00 5.13
C TYR A 218 19.63 8.57 5.05
N VAL A 219 18.66 7.94 5.70
CA VAL A 219 17.27 8.42 5.71
C VAL A 219 17.15 9.80 6.34
N LEU A 220 17.81 10.01 7.48
CA LEU A 220 17.79 11.31 8.16
C LEU A 220 18.58 12.38 7.39
N ALA A 221 19.70 12.03 6.76
CA ALA A 221 20.44 12.96 5.91
C ALA A 221 19.58 13.44 4.75
N LEU A 222 18.94 12.50 4.02
CA LEU A 222 18.03 12.82 2.91
C LEU A 222 16.81 13.64 3.36
N PHE A 223 16.24 13.33 4.53
CA PHE A 223 15.16 14.11 5.11
C PHE A 223 15.60 15.53 5.44
N ARG A 224 16.74 15.70 6.12
CA ARG A 224 17.28 16.99 6.57
C ARG A 224 17.61 17.93 5.41
N GLU A 225 18.13 17.39 4.32
CA GLU A 225 18.43 18.14 3.10
C GLU A 225 17.18 18.78 2.48
N HIS A 226 16.03 18.10 2.60
CA HIS A 226 14.78 18.52 1.96
C HIS A 226 13.71 18.99 2.95
N TYR A 227 14.03 19.04 4.25
CA TYR A 227 13.11 19.50 5.28
C TYR A 227 12.81 21.00 5.15
N LEU A 228 11.54 21.33 5.10
CA LEU A 228 11.06 22.70 5.05
C LEU A 228 10.57 23.12 6.44
N ALA A 229 11.32 24.02 7.10
CA ALA A 229 10.95 24.54 8.41
C ALA A 229 9.63 25.35 8.32
N GLY A 230 8.79 25.22 9.34
CA GLY A 230 7.49 25.90 9.39
C GLY A 230 6.38 25.20 8.61
N THR A 231 6.63 24.00 8.08
CA THR A 231 5.61 23.19 7.40
C THR A 231 5.26 21.99 8.27
N ASP A 232 3.98 21.86 8.62
CA ASP A 232 3.49 20.72 9.37
C ASP A 232 3.37 19.48 8.50
N VAL A 233 3.76 18.34 9.06
CA VAL A 233 3.77 17.05 8.37
C VAL A 233 2.63 16.18 8.87
N ARG A 234 1.87 15.61 7.94
CA ARG A 234 0.75 14.68 8.21
C ARG A 234 1.02 13.26 7.75
N GLN A 235 1.91 13.06 6.80
CA GLN A 235 2.19 11.74 6.26
C GLN A 235 3.69 11.53 6.07
N LEU A 236 4.18 10.36 6.48
CA LEU A 236 5.55 9.92 6.26
C LEU A 236 5.56 8.57 5.57
N GLY A 237 6.53 8.38 4.69
CA GLY A 237 6.75 7.10 4.03
C GLY A 237 8.22 6.86 3.73
N LEU A 238 8.57 5.58 3.74
CA LEU A 238 9.91 5.08 3.44
C LEU A 238 9.80 3.88 2.51
N SER A 239 10.68 3.80 1.52
CA SER A 239 10.79 2.63 0.65
C SER A 239 12.26 2.35 0.32
N TYR A 240 12.61 1.07 0.36
CA TYR A 240 13.91 0.51 -0.03
C TYR A 240 13.76 -0.23 -1.35
N GLY A 241 14.47 0.22 -2.37
CA GLY A 241 14.46 -0.34 -3.73
C GLY A 241 15.82 -0.84 -4.16
N LYS A 242 15.96 -1.25 -5.42
CA LYS A 242 17.18 -1.85 -5.95
C LYS A 242 17.70 -2.94 -5.01
N LEU A 243 16.85 -3.95 -4.77
CA LEU A 243 17.15 -5.01 -3.83
C LEU A 243 18.24 -5.94 -4.38
N VAL A 244 19.26 -6.19 -3.55
CA VAL A 244 20.36 -7.12 -3.82
C VAL A 244 20.15 -8.35 -2.95
N TRP A 245 19.94 -9.48 -3.60
CA TRP A 245 19.70 -10.78 -2.98
C TRP A 245 21.05 -11.51 -2.79
N ASN A 246 21.90 -10.95 -1.94
CA ASN A 246 23.20 -11.51 -1.61
C ASN A 246 23.36 -11.51 -0.09
N GLU A 247 23.78 -12.63 0.47
CA GLU A 247 24.06 -12.78 1.91
C GLU A 247 25.46 -12.32 2.31
N SER A 248 26.32 -11.96 1.34
CA SER A 248 27.69 -11.52 1.64
C SER A 248 27.66 -10.16 2.33
N LEU A 249 28.29 -10.09 3.49
CA LEU A 249 28.54 -8.85 4.20
C LEU A 249 29.70 -8.12 3.52
N GLN A 250 29.40 -6.97 2.92
CA GLN A 250 30.45 -6.06 2.50
C GLN A 250 30.82 -5.16 3.68
N LEU A 251 31.99 -5.41 4.25
CA LEU A 251 32.53 -4.57 5.33
C LEU A 251 33.05 -3.24 4.74
N ASP A 252 32.84 -2.17 5.47
CA ASP A 252 33.45 -0.87 5.20
C ASP A 252 34.89 -0.91 5.66
N LEU A 253 35.82 -0.51 4.77
CA LEU A 253 37.28 -0.47 5.05
C LEU A 253 37.68 0.57 6.10
N PHE A 254 36.78 1.54 6.39
CA PHE A 254 37.06 2.65 7.32
C PHE A 254 36.45 2.44 8.71
N SER A 255 35.82 1.30 8.94
CA SER A 255 35.18 0.95 10.24
C SER A 255 35.75 -0.38 10.73
N GLU A 256 35.90 -0.55 12.05
CA GLU A 256 36.37 -1.80 12.64
C GLU A 256 35.43 -2.98 12.26
N PRO A 257 35.97 -4.06 11.69
CA PRO A 257 35.15 -5.21 11.27
C PRO A 257 34.34 -5.82 12.41
N GLU A 258 34.89 -5.88 13.63
CA GLU A 258 34.23 -6.43 14.80
C GLU A 258 32.98 -5.61 15.20
N GLU A 259 33.04 -4.28 15.09
CA GLU A 259 31.90 -3.42 15.36
C GLU A 259 30.77 -3.66 14.36
N GLN A 260 31.11 -3.76 13.07
CA GLN A 260 30.13 -4.01 12.01
C GLN A 260 29.43 -5.37 12.18
N ILE A 261 30.20 -6.41 12.51
CA ILE A 261 29.69 -7.76 12.76
C ILE A 261 28.79 -7.75 14.01
N SER A 262 29.22 -7.13 15.10
CA SER A 262 28.47 -7.02 16.34
C SER A 262 27.14 -6.28 16.14
N GLU A 263 27.13 -5.18 15.39
CA GLU A 263 25.90 -4.45 15.03
C GLU A 263 24.94 -5.30 14.19
N MET A 264 25.46 -6.10 13.26
CA MET A 264 24.65 -7.02 12.47
C MET A 264 24.03 -8.10 13.35
N GLU A 265 24.80 -8.74 14.20
CA GLU A 265 24.33 -9.75 15.14
C GLU A 265 23.26 -9.20 16.08
N LEU A 266 23.46 -7.98 16.60
CA LEU A 266 22.48 -7.28 17.42
C LEU A 266 21.16 -7.06 16.67
N ASN A 267 21.22 -6.61 15.41
CA ASN A 267 20.01 -6.43 14.59
C ASN A 267 19.25 -7.75 14.42
N TYR A 268 19.96 -8.85 14.12
CA TYR A 268 19.33 -10.18 13.99
C TYR A 268 18.78 -10.68 15.33
N LEU A 269 19.44 -10.43 16.44
CA LEU A 269 18.96 -10.81 17.77
C LEU A 269 17.67 -10.05 18.12
N ILE A 270 17.63 -8.73 17.88
CA ILE A 270 16.44 -7.90 18.07
C ILE A 270 15.27 -8.44 17.23
N ASP A 271 15.51 -8.72 15.94
CA ASP A 271 14.50 -9.26 15.04
C ASP A 271 13.97 -10.63 15.53
N LYS A 272 14.85 -11.50 16.01
CA LYS A 272 14.49 -12.82 16.54
C LYS A 272 13.62 -12.72 17.81
N ILE A 273 13.97 -11.82 18.73
CA ILE A 273 13.19 -11.56 19.95
C ILE A 273 11.81 -11.02 19.56
N ARG A 274 11.75 -10.01 18.69
CA ARG A 274 10.48 -9.40 18.24
C ARG A 274 9.59 -10.40 17.47
N GLN A 275 10.19 -11.29 16.69
CA GLN A 275 9.44 -12.34 15.98
C GLN A 275 8.84 -13.36 16.95
N LYS A 276 9.56 -13.73 18.01
CA LYS A 276 9.12 -14.75 18.96
C LYS A 276 8.13 -14.23 20.00
N PHE A 277 8.36 -13.01 20.50
CA PHE A 277 7.64 -12.47 21.66
C PHE A 277 6.78 -11.23 21.33
N GLY A 278 6.76 -10.81 20.06
CA GLY A 278 6.07 -9.60 19.61
C GLY A 278 6.94 -8.33 19.67
N PHE A 279 6.51 -7.30 18.95
CA PHE A 279 7.26 -6.05 18.83
C PHE A 279 7.56 -5.38 20.18
N GLN A 280 6.58 -5.40 21.10
CA GLN A 280 6.68 -4.73 22.39
C GLN A 280 7.61 -5.40 23.41
N ALA A 281 8.04 -6.65 23.13
CA ALA A 281 8.98 -7.34 24.01
C ALA A 281 10.37 -6.69 24.07
N LEU A 282 10.75 -5.98 23.02
CA LEU A 282 12.01 -5.25 22.94
C LEU A 282 11.84 -4.00 22.09
N ILE A 283 11.75 -2.83 22.73
CA ILE A 283 11.58 -1.53 22.08
C ILE A 283 12.81 -0.65 22.34
N HIS A 284 13.06 0.30 21.46
CA HIS A 284 14.03 1.35 21.72
C HIS A 284 13.45 2.37 22.70
N ALA A 285 14.27 2.88 23.63
CA ALA A 285 13.83 3.90 24.58
C ALA A 285 13.28 5.16 23.89
N SER A 286 13.77 5.47 22.70
CA SER A 286 13.25 6.56 21.85
C SER A 286 11.77 6.39 21.47
N SER A 287 11.25 5.16 21.41
CA SER A 287 9.82 4.90 21.13
C SER A 287 8.89 5.27 22.30
N LEU A 288 9.45 5.66 23.46
CA LEU A 288 8.71 6.20 24.61
C LEU A 288 8.63 7.75 24.60
N LEU A 289 9.38 8.39 23.69
CA LEU A 289 9.38 9.85 23.60
C LEU A 289 8.09 10.37 22.96
N GLU A 290 7.79 11.64 23.27
CA GLU A 290 6.65 12.33 22.65
C GLU A 290 6.78 12.37 21.11
N GLY A 291 5.73 11.97 20.41
CA GLY A 291 5.71 11.90 18.94
C GLY A 291 6.08 10.54 18.40
N ALA A 292 6.54 9.58 19.22
CA ALA A 292 6.73 8.20 18.77
C ALA A 292 5.39 7.53 18.42
N THR A 293 5.41 6.64 17.41
CA THR A 293 4.19 5.98 16.92
C THR A 293 4.28 4.46 16.92
N ALA A 294 5.48 3.89 17.06
CA ALA A 294 5.71 2.46 16.86
C ALA A 294 4.93 1.57 17.84
N ILE A 295 4.87 1.94 19.12
CA ILE A 295 4.13 1.17 20.16
C ILE A 295 2.64 1.16 19.84
N HIS A 296 2.03 2.32 19.58
CA HIS A 296 0.62 2.43 19.21
C HIS A 296 0.34 1.61 17.93
N ARG A 297 1.17 1.75 16.93
CA ARG A 297 1.00 1.05 15.64
C ARG A 297 1.17 -0.47 15.72
N SER A 298 1.94 -0.97 16.69
CA SER A 298 2.10 -2.42 16.89
C SER A 298 0.78 -3.11 17.27
N GLY A 299 -0.18 -2.38 17.81
CA GLY A 299 -1.53 -2.86 18.11
C GLY A 299 -2.54 -2.69 16.96
N LEU A 300 -2.14 -2.08 15.84
CA LEU A 300 -3.05 -1.87 14.70
C LEU A 300 -2.99 -3.04 13.70
N VAL A 301 -4.14 -3.34 13.09
CA VAL A 301 -4.23 -4.32 11.99
C VAL A 301 -4.14 -3.59 10.66
N GLY A 302 -3.06 -3.82 9.91
CA GLY A 302 -2.85 -3.17 8.61
C GLY A 302 -2.79 -1.63 8.69
N GLY A 303 -2.44 -1.07 9.85
CA GLY A 303 -2.40 0.39 10.08
C GLY A 303 -3.73 0.99 10.53
N HIS A 304 -4.76 0.19 10.72
CA HIS A 304 -6.08 0.60 11.20
C HIS A 304 -6.36 0.03 12.59
N ALA A 305 -7.11 0.74 13.42
CA ALA A 305 -7.64 0.21 14.66
C ALA A 305 -8.63 -0.93 14.33
N GLY A 306 -8.11 -2.13 14.21
CA GLY A 306 -8.91 -3.34 13.98
C GLY A 306 -9.40 -3.87 15.30
N GLY A 307 -10.67 -4.18 15.33
CA GLY A 307 -11.58 -4.81 16.25
C GLY A 307 -11.16 -5.50 17.54
N ASN A 308 -9.95 -5.39 18.04
CA ASN A 308 -9.58 -5.93 19.35
C ASN A 308 -9.77 -4.93 20.51
N VAL A 309 -10.17 -3.69 20.26
CA VAL A 309 -10.42 -2.69 21.30
C VAL A 309 -11.89 -2.71 21.77
N GLY A 310 -12.74 -3.51 21.14
CA GLY A 310 -14.17 -3.61 21.44
C GLY A 310 -14.64 -4.88 22.15
N LEU A 311 -13.75 -5.80 22.51
CA LEU A 311 -14.11 -7.07 23.17
C LEU A 311 -13.59 -7.16 24.63
N GLY A 312 -13.18 -6.06 25.21
CA GLY A 312 -12.80 -5.94 26.62
C GLY A 312 -13.74 -4.99 27.36
N GLY A 313 -14.96 -5.43 27.58
CA GLY A 313 -15.96 -4.78 28.40
C GLY A 313 -16.93 -5.82 28.90
#